data_939de30e318b660027293245da042b07
#
_entry.id   939de30e318b660027293245da042b07
#
_cell.length_a   1.000
_cell.length_b   1.000
_cell.length_c   1.000
_cell.angle_alpha   90.00
_cell.angle_beta   90.00
_cell.angle_gamma   90.00
#
_symmetry.space_group_name_H-M   'P 1'
#
loop_
_entity.id
_entity.type
_entity.pdbx_description
1 polymer ?
#
loop_
_entity_poly.entity_id
_entity_poly.type
_entity_poly.pdbx_seq_one_letter_code
_entity_poly.pdbx_strand_id
1 'polypeptide(L)' 'RFTISALTEGTDAQGEVTVRLKEDGVVALGKGADPDIITASALAYLNGLNRLEYLKANPPKEEAVL' A
#
# COMPACT_ATOMS: atom_id res chain seq x y z
N ARG A 1 -7.07 13.82 -13.06
CA ARG A 1 -6.90 12.49 -13.56
C ARG A 1 -6.16 11.59 -12.59
N PHE A 2 -6.74 10.46 -12.31
CA PHE A 2 -6.14 9.53 -11.38
C PHE A 2 -5.45 8.41 -12.10
N THR A 3 -4.26 8.10 -11.66
CA THR A 3 -3.57 6.92 -12.13
C THR A 3 -3.00 6.24 -10.90
N ILE A 4 -3.50 5.07 -10.60
CA ILE A 4 -3.00 4.30 -9.48
C ILE A 4 -2.26 3.10 -10.04
N SER A 5 -1.02 2.98 -9.67
CA SER A 5 -0.22 1.82 -10.01
C SER A 5 -0.13 0.93 -8.78
N ALA A 6 -0.32 -0.35 -8.99
CA ALA A 6 -0.24 -1.33 -7.91
C ALA A 6 0.75 -2.40 -8.31
N LEU A 7 1.58 -2.79 -7.38
CA LEU A 7 2.59 -3.80 -7.62
C LEU A 7 2.73 -4.66 -6.38
N THR A 8 2.71 -5.96 -6.56
CA THR A 8 2.97 -6.87 -5.46
C THR A 8 4.48 -6.89 -5.22
N GLU A 9 4.88 -6.42 -4.04
CA GLU A 9 6.30 -6.34 -3.72
C GLU A 9 6.87 -7.69 -3.33
N GLY A 10 6.05 -8.55 -2.76
CA GLY A 10 6.53 -9.85 -2.39
C GLY A 10 5.51 -10.65 -1.64
N THR A 11 5.73 -11.94 -1.65
CA THR A 11 4.93 -12.87 -0.87
C THR A 11 5.93 -13.73 -0.10
N ASP A 12 5.65 -14.01 1.14
CA ASP A 12 6.51 -14.95 1.81
C ASP A 12 5.77 -16.27 2.06
N ALA A 13 6.49 -17.22 2.59
CA ALA A 13 6.01 -18.58 2.67
C ALA A 13 4.81 -18.74 3.59
N GLN A 14 4.51 -17.73 4.36
CA GLN A 14 3.40 -17.80 5.31
C GLN A 14 2.17 -17.08 4.82
N GLY A 15 2.12 -16.79 3.52
CA GLY A 15 0.95 -16.14 2.95
C GLY A 15 0.87 -14.67 3.24
N GLU A 16 2.00 -14.04 3.46
CA GLU A 16 2.04 -12.61 3.67
C GLU A 16 2.32 -11.91 2.36
N VAL A 17 1.52 -10.91 2.04
CA VAL A 17 1.64 -10.19 0.77
C VAL A 17 1.84 -8.71 1.06
N THR A 18 2.76 -8.10 0.35
CA THR A 18 2.97 -6.66 0.41
C THR A 18 2.65 -6.08 -0.95
N VAL A 19 1.78 -5.09 -0.98
CA VAL A 19 1.39 -4.41 -2.20
C VAL A 19 1.84 -2.97 -2.10
N ARG A 20 2.38 -2.48 -3.19
CA ARG A 20 2.83 -1.10 -3.27
C ARG A 20 1.89 -0.34 -4.19
N LEU A 21 1.34 0.75 -3.70
CA LEU A 21 0.45 1.59 -4.47
C LEU A 21 1.08 2.96 -4.65
N LYS A 22 0.90 3.51 -5.82
CA LYS A 22 1.43 4.82 -6.11
C LYS A 22 0.40 5.65 -6.85
N GLU A 23 0.20 6.87 -6.38
CA GLU A 23 -0.71 7.80 -7.03
C GLU A 23 -0.17 9.21 -6.82
N ASP A 24 0.04 9.94 -7.91
CA ASP A 24 0.46 11.35 -7.85
C ASP A 24 1.70 11.53 -7.00
N GLY A 25 2.66 10.63 -7.12
CA GLY A 25 3.90 10.73 -6.36
C GLY A 25 3.80 10.23 -4.93
N VAL A 26 2.62 9.89 -4.48
CA VAL A 26 2.45 9.33 -3.13
C VAL A 26 2.53 7.82 -3.22
N VAL A 27 3.36 7.23 -2.39
CA VAL A 27 3.56 5.79 -2.36
C VAL A 27 3.10 5.26 -1.02
N ALA A 28 2.34 4.18 -1.05
CA ALA A 28 1.85 3.54 0.17
C ALA A 28 2.04 2.04 0.04
N LEU A 29 2.43 1.42 1.13
CA LEU A 29 2.57 -0.03 1.20
C LEU A 29 1.45 -0.58 2.04
N GLY A 30 0.84 -1.65 1.56
CA GLY A 30 -0.17 -2.36 2.32
C GLY A 30 0.26 -3.79 2.51
N LYS A 31 -0.02 -4.33 3.67
CA LYS A 31 0.32 -5.71 3.98
C LYS A 31 -0.92 -6.46 4.38
N GLY A 32 -0.98 -7.70 3.96
CA GLY A 32 -2.06 -8.60 4.32
C GLY A 32 -1.50 -9.98 4.53
N ALA A 33 -2.09 -10.71 5.45
CA ALA A 33 -1.66 -12.06 5.76
C ALA A 33 -2.87 -12.96 5.89
N ASP A 34 -2.81 -14.09 5.23
CA ASP A 34 -3.88 -15.08 5.28
C ASP A 34 -3.34 -16.34 4.65
N PRO A 35 -3.72 -17.53 5.14
CA PRO A 35 -3.28 -18.76 4.50
C PRO A 35 -3.68 -18.83 3.02
N ASP A 36 -4.80 -18.20 2.66
CA ASP A 36 -5.23 -18.09 1.26
C ASP A 36 -4.57 -16.87 0.65
N ILE A 37 -3.70 -17.09 -0.31
CA ILE A 37 -2.93 -16.00 -0.92
C ILE A 37 -3.83 -14.98 -1.61
N ILE A 38 -4.96 -15.40 -2.13
CA ILE A 38 -5.88 -14.47 -2.77
C ILE A 38 -6.48 -13.52 -1.74
N THR A 39 -6.88 -14.07 -0.60
CA THR A 39 -7.40 -13.24 0.49
C THR A 39 -6.30 -12.32 1.01
N ALA A 40 -5.09 -12.84 1.17
CA ALA A 40 -3.97 -12.02 1.64
C ALA A 40 -3.72 -10.86 0.70
N SER A 41 -3.79 -11.11 -0.61
CA SER A 41 -3.58 -10.07 -1.61
C SER A 41 -4.66 -8.99 -1.52
N ALA A 42 -5.91 -9.41 -1.34
CA ALA A 42 -7.02 -8.46 -1.23
C ALA A 42 -6.86 -7.60 0.02
N LEU A 43 -6.46 -8.21 1.12
CA LEU A 43 -6.23 -7.47 2.36
C LEU A 43 -5.08 -6.49 2.21
N ALA A 44 -4.01 -6.92 1.56
CA ALA A 44 -2.86 -6.05 1.34
C ALA A 44 -3.25 -4.85 0.50
N TYR A 45 -4.03 -5.09 -0.54
CA TYR A 45 -4.47 -4.02 -1.41
C TYR A 45 -5.35 -3.04 -0.67
N LEU A 46 -6.29 -3.55 0.11
CA LEU A 46 -7.19 -2.71 0.88
C LEU A 46 -6.41 -1.88 1.90
N ASN A 47 -5.48 -2.49 2.59
CA ASN A 47 -4.66 -1.78 3.55
C ASN A 47 -3.81 -0.72 2.87
N GLY A 48 -3.30 -1.04 1.69
CA GLY A 48 -2.54 -0.08 0.91
C GLY A 48 -3.38 1.11 0.49
N LEU A 49 -4.62 0.86 0.06
CA LEU A 49 -5.52 1.94 -0.31
C LEU A 49 -5.84 2.84 0.86
N ASN A 50 -6.10 2.25 2.03
CA ASN A 50 -6.38 3.03 3.22
C ASN A 50 -5.19 3.91 3.58
N ARG A 51 -4.00 3.36 3.48
CA ARG A 51 -2.80 4.11 3.77
C ARG A 51 -2.58 5.23 2.77
N LEU A 52 -2.84 4.92 1.50
CA LEU A 52 -2.69 5.91 0.44
C LEU A 52 -3.62 7.09 0.66
N GLU A 53 -4.88 6.81 1.01
CA GLU A 53 -5.84 7.86 1.30
C GLU A 53 -5.39 8.69 2.49
N TYR A 54 -4.87 8.03 3.51
CA TYR A 54 -4.38 8.75 4.67
C TYR A 54 -3.23 9.69 4.31
N LEU A 55 -2.28 9.20 3.51
CA LEU A 55 -1.13 9.99 3.13
C LEU A 55 -1.51 11.15 2.23
N LYS A 56 -2.52 10.96 1.39
CA LYS A 56 -3.00 12.06 0.55
C LYS A 56 -3.67 13.14 1.38
N ALA A 57 -4.37 12.76 2.42
CA ALA A 57 -5.03 13.72 3.29
C ALA A 57 -4.07 14.35 4.29
N ASN A 58 -2.97 13.66 4.59
CA ASN A 58 -2.00 14.11 5.59
C ASN A 58 -0.60 14.05 4.99
N PRO A 59 -0.30 14.91 4.02
CA PRO A 59 1.01 14.84 3.38
C PRO A 59 2.11 15.16 4.37
N PRO A 60 3.27 14.53 4.20
CA PRO A 60 4.40 14.82 5.07
C PRO A 60 4.77 16.29 5.00
N LYS A 61 5.19 16.84 6.10
CA LYS A 61 5.61 18.23 6.15
C LYS A 61 7.10 18.30 5.99
N GLU A 62 7.52 18.60 4.80
CA GLU A 62 8.94 18.63 4.52
C GLU A 62 9.65 19.74 5.24
N GLU A 63 8.95 20.84 5.44
CA GLU A 63 9.55 21.94 6.15
C GLU A 63 9.88 21.57 7.58
N ALA A 64 9.25 20.54 8.09
CA ALA A 64 9.56 20.11 9.45
C ALA A 64 10.94 19.49 9.55
N VAL A 65 11.53 19.19 8.44
CA VAL A 65 12.86 18.61 8.41
C VAL A 65 13.92 19.62 8.80
N LEU A 66 13.61 20.85 8.62
CA LEU A 66 14.57 21.90 8.95
C LEU A 66 14.83 21.96 10.43
#